data_f38e4aa8783b44588e68673b790ddc06
#
_entry.id   f38e4aa8783b44588e68673b790ddc06
#
_cell.length_a   1.000
_cell.length_b   1.000
_cell.length_c   1.000
_cell.angle_alpha   90.00
_cell.angle_beta   90.00
_cell.angle_gamma   90.00
#
_symmetry.space_group_name_H-M   'P 1'
#
loop_
_entity.id
_entity.type
_entity.pdbx_description
1 polymer ?
#
loop_
_entity_poly.entity_id
_entity_poly.type
_entity_poly.pdbx_seq_one_letter_code
_entity_poly.pdbx_strand_id
1 'polypeptide(L)'
;MVAAVLAVGALAWATRDSGESSSATGSGGGDRSESTTTTSAPTTSASTTTTTTAPPLPATAGLRLQKLRTIVATEQTGPLSPKSIVASGTGVVYAQNMIYNHSVTAFDADGEFVATIPDTVDLARFGITGFPPGTVQGGPVELAFSADGSKAYTSNYSMYGLGFGHQGDDVCSPSSGVDPSFVYRIDVATHRIDQVIQVGSVPKYVATTADGRYVLVTNWCTYDLSVIDVAAGREVQRLPIGRYPRGIAVSPDSRRAFVAIMGGREIKVVDLASFGVATFADAGAGPRHIVTSPDGAFLYVTLNKDGRIAKIDARTGAVVATVATGSAPRSMDISVDGQSLYVVNYESSTVSKVTTADMAEVQELPTAYHPIGITYDRGTGRVWVACYGGEIEIFDDR
;
A
#
# COMPACT_ATOMS: atom_id res chain seq x y z
N MET A 1 23.36 8.36 27.34
CA MET A 1 24.75 8.18 26.95
C MET A 1 25.05 6.67 26.93
N VAL A 2 24.85 5.97 25.81
CA VAL A 2 25.51 4.72 25.46
C VAL A 2 25.49 4.68 23.94
N ALA A 3 26.67 4.80 23.35
CA ALA A 3 26.93 4.65 21.93
C ALA A 3 27.05 3.16 21.60
N ALA A 4 26.34 2.68 20.59
CA ALA A 4 26.56 1.38 20.00
C ALA A 4 27.20 1.54 18.62
N VAL A 5 28.39 1.00 18.52
CA VAL A 5 29.27 0.96 17.35
C VAL A 5 28.73 -0.03 16.32
N LEU A 6 28.58 0.40 15.08
CA LEU A 6 28.29 -0.46 13.93
C LEU A 6 29.61 -1.04 13.40
N ALA A 7 29.70 -2.36 13.35
CA ALA A 7 30.75 -3.07 12.65
C ALA A 7 30.27 -3.46 11.25
N VAL A 8 30.96 -2.97 10.22
CA VAL A 8 30.80 -3.33 8.81
C VAL A 8 31.65 -4.55 8.55
N GLY A 9 31.04 -5.66 8.15
CA GLY A 9 31.73 -6.86 7.67
C GLY A 9 31.53 -7.04 6.17
N ALA A 10 32.52 -6.72 5.38
CA ALA A 10 32.60 -7.06 3.96
C ALA A 10 33.13 -8.50 3.82
N LEU A 11 32.39 -9.35 3.11
CA LEU A 11 32.92 -10.63 2.61
C LEU A 11 32.84 -10.64 1.08
N ALA A 12 34.04 -10.69 0.48
CA ALA A 12 34.24 -10.94 -0.94
C ALA A 12 34.19 -12.45 -1.21
N TRP A 13 33.55 -12.84 -2.32
CA TRP A 13 33.73 -14.18 -2.91
C TRP A 13 34.08 -14.08 -4.38
N ALA A 14 35.16 -14.79 -4.68
CA ALA A 14 35.85 -14.85 -5.96
C ALA A 14 35.18 -15.83 -6.93
N THR A 15 35.37 -15.52 -8.19
CA THR A 15 35.06 -16.22 -9.42
C THR A 15 35.61 -17.63 -9.52
N ARG A 16 34.88 -18.51 -10.19
CA ARG A 16 35.48 -19.57 -11.01
C ARG A 16 34.62 -19.88 -12.22
N ASP A 17 35.32 -19.87 -13.32
CA ASP A 17 34.98 -20.04 -14.72
C ASP A 17 35.06 -21.52 -15.13
N SER A 18 34.42 -21.86 -16.21
CA SER A 18 34.60 -22.95 -17.16
C SER A 18 33.27 -23.66 -17.50
N GLY A 19 32.80 -23.81 -18.72
CA GLY A 19 33.43 -23.85 -20.02
C GLY A 19 32.60 -24.80 -20.91
N GLU A 20 32.37 -24.38 -22.16
CA GLU A 20 32.14 -25.20 -23.37
C GLU A 20 30.92 -26.13 -23.46
N SER A 21 30.11 -25.93 -24.41
CA SER A 21 29.96 -26.03 -25.87
C SER A 21 29.35 -27.37 -26.31
N SER A 22 28.35 -27.35 -27.13
CA SER A 22 28.37 -27.84 -28.49
C SER A 22 26.97 -27.96 -29.13
N SER A 23 26.97 -27.60 -30.35
CA SER A 23 26.00 -27.65 -31.45
C SER A 23 25.46 -29.04 -31.79
N ALA A 24 24.23 -29.08 -32.33
CA ALA A 24 23.99 -29.85 -33.55
C ALA A 24 22.62 -29.51 -34.20
N THR A 25 22.68 -29.30 -35.45
CA THR A 25 21.71 -29.11 -36.51
C THR A 25 20.86 -30.35 -36.81
N GLY A 26 19.64 -30.14 -37.36
CA GLY A 26 18.87 -31.21 -37.98
C GLY A 26 17.58 -30.70 -38.61
N SER A 27 17.61 -30.62 -39.93
CA SER A 27 16.56 -30.24 -40.89
C SER A 27 15.57 -31.36 -41.18
N GLY A 28 14.37 -31.00 -41.70
CA GLY A 28 13.62 -31.83 -42.64
C GLY A 28 12.14 -31.98 -42.34
N GLY A 29 11.32 -31.41 -43.16
CA GLY A 29 10.57 -32.08 -44.19
C GLY A 29 9.07 -32.09 -43.93
N GLY A 30 8.32 -31.44 -44.80
CA GLY A 30 6.87 -31.29 -44.79
C GLY A 30 6.08 -32.56 -45.06
N ASP A 31 4.81 -32.51 -44.75
CA ASP A 31 3.78 -33.04 -45.63
C ASP A 31 2.41 -32.40 -45.42
N ARG A 32 1.73 -32.10 -46.50
CA ARG A 32 0.37 -31.61 -46.57
C ARG A 32 -0.59 -32.80 -46.59
N SER A 33 -1.65 -32.75 -45.81
CA SER A 33 -2.88 -33.47 -46.20
C SER A 33 -4.10 -32.64 -45.79
N GLU A 34 -4.87 -32.31 -46.80
CA GLU A 34 -6.22 -31.76 -46.73
C GLU A 34 -7.16 -32.78 -46.08
N SER A 35 -8.04 -32.33 -45.21
CA SER A 35 -9.24 -33.09 -44.87
C SER A 35 -10.41 -32.16 -44.55
N THR A 36 -11.46 -32.44 -45.26
CA THR A 36 -12.78 -31.88 -45.41
C THR A 36 -13.50 -31.48 -44.09
N THR A 37 -14.09 -30.30 -44.17
CA THR A 37 -15.00 -29.66 -43.23
C THR A 37 -16.35 -30.40 -43.18
N THR A 38 -16.77 -30.83 -41.99
CA THR A 38 -18.17 -31.07 -41.63
C THR A 38 -18.58 -30.11 -40.54
N THR A 39 -19.49 -29.21 -40.87
CA THR A 39 -20.07 -28.20 -40.00
C THR A 39 -21.13 -28.85 -39.13
N SER A 40 -20.89 -28.96 -37.83
CA SER A 40 -21.93 -29.20 -36.83
C SER A 40 -22.10 -27.97 -35.94
N ALA A 41 -23.34 -27.50 -35.87
CA ALA A 41 -23.72 -26.33 -35.09
C ALA A 41 -23.48 -26.56 -33.58
N PRO A 42 -23.00 -25.54 -32.84
CA PRO A 42 -22.84 -25.68 -31.41
C PRO A 42 -24.17 -25.49 -30.66
N THR A 43 -24.56 -26.51 -29.93
CA THR A 43 -25.64 -26.42 -28.93
C THR A 43 -25.15 -25.58 -27.77
N THR A 44 -25.70 -24.39 -27.62
CA THR A 44 -25.38 -23.48 -26.49
C THR A 44 -26.03 -24.03 -25.25
N SER A 45 -25.24 -24.69 -24.41
CA SER A 45 -25.62 -25.01 -23.06
C SER A 45 -25.41 -23.76 -22.19
N ALA A 46 -26.49 -23.09 -21.79
CA ALA A 46 -26.44 -21.98 -20.85
C ALA A 46 -26.09 -22.51 -19.48
N SER A 47 -24.82 -22.36 -19.07
CA SER A 47 -24.36 -22.62 -17.72
C SER A 47 -24.85 -21.46 -16.84
N THR A 48 -25.90 -21.68 -16.08
CA THR A 48 -26.35 -20.75 -15.03
C THR A 48 -25.34 -20.77 -13.89
N THR A 49 -24.40 -19.87 -13.90
CA THR A 49 -23.49 -19.61 -12.76
C THR A 49 -24.32 -18.96 -11.66
N THR A 50 -24.76 -19.73 -10.70
CA THR A 50 -25.38 -19.19 -9.47
C THR A 50 -24.26 -18.50 -8.67
N THR A 51 -24.18 -17.19 -8.78
CA THR A 51 -23.31 -16.38 -7.94
C THR A 51 -23.90 -16.41 -6.53
N THR A 52 -23.39 -17.28 -5.67
CA THR A 52 -23.72 -17.29 -4.25
C THR A 52 -23.07 -16.03 -3.65
N THR A 53 -23.83 -14.97 -3.52
CA THR A 53 -23.40 -13.78 -2.78
C THR A 53 -23.23 -14.19 -1.32
N ALA A 54 -22.03 -14.00 -0.77
CA ALA A 54 -21.81 -14.16 0.67
C ALA A 54 -22.80 -13.27 1.44
N PRO A 55 -23.30 -13.72 2.60
CA PRO A 55 -24.18 -12.89 3.41
C PRO A 55 -23.50 -11.57 3.77
N PRO A 56 -24.25 -10.46 3.82
CA PRO A 56 -23.68 -9.17 4.18
C PRO A 56 -23.09 -9.24 5.60
N LEU A 57 -21.93 -8.61 5.79
CA LEU A 57 -21.30 -8.47 7.10
C LEU A 57 -22.26 -7.70 8.04
N PRO A 58 -22.29 -8.04 9.34
CA PRO A 58 -23.13 -7.34 10.31
C PRO A 58 -22.70 -5.90 10.47
N ALA A 59 -23.61 -5.04 10.96
CA ALA A 59 -23.33 -3.66 11.27
C ALA A 59 -22.25 -3.55 12.36
N THR A 60 -21.14 -2.86 12.05
CA THR A 60 -19.93 -2.88 12.90
C THR A 60 -20.04 -2.01 14.15
N ALA A 61 -20.88 -0.98 14.16
CA ALA A 61 -20.98 -0.03 15.28
C ALA A 61 -21.28 -0.68 16.65
N GLY A 62 -22.06 -1.76 16.66
CA GLY A 62 -22.41 -2.49 17.88
C GLY A 62 -21.47 -3.62 18.27
N LEU A 63 -20.49 -3.93 17.43
CA LEU A 63 -19.56 -5.04 17.64
C LEU A 63 -18.35 -4.63 18.45
N ARG A 64 -17.61 -5.63 18.95
CA ARG A 64 -16.38 -5.45 19.71
C ARG A 64 -15.24 -6.20 19.04
N LEU A 65 -14.11 -5.52 18.89
CA LEU A 65 -12.88 -6.17 18.44
C LEU A 65 -12.44 -7.25 19.44
N GLN A 66 -12.11 -8.41 18.93
CA GLN A 66 -11.52 -9.51 19.68
C GLN A 66 -10.27 -9.98 18.97
N LYS A 67 -9.14 -10.03 19.70
CA LYS A 67 -7.89 -10.53 19.13
C LYS A 67 -8.04 -12.03 18.83
N LEU A 68 -7.85 -12.39 17.57
CA LEU A 68 -7.92 -13.79 17.11
C LEU A 68 -6.54 -14.42 17.12
N ARG A 69 -5.54 -13.73 16.60
CA ARG A 69 -4.24 -14.31 16.30
C ARG A 69 -3.14 -13.24 16.31
N THR A 70 -1.92 -13.69 16.63
CA THR A 70 -0.69 -12.96 16.39
C THR A 70 0.19 -13.78 15.47
N ILE A 71 0.64 -13.19 14.36
CA ILE A 71 1.59 -13.78 13.43
C ILE A 71 2.97 -13.22 13.80
N VAL A 72 3.93 -14.12 13.93
CA VAL A 72 5.36 -13.81 14.15
C VAL A 72 6.21 -14.38 13.02
N ALA A 73 7.44 -13.92 12.92
CA ALA A 73 8.39 -14.47 11.95
C ALA A 73 8.57 -15.98 12.11
N THR A 74 8.62 -16.68 10.99
CA THR A 74 8.88 -18.12 10.89
C THR A 74 9.99 -18.39 9.88
N GLU A 75 10.45 -19.63 9.74
CA GLU A 75 11.38 -19.98 8.67
C GLU A 75 10.79 -19.73 7.27
N GLN A 76 9.49 -19.86 7.10
CA GLN A 76 8.80 -19.63 5.81
C GLN A 76 8.66 -18.16 5.49
N THR A 77 8.24 -17.34 6.45
CA THR A 77 8.07 -15.89 6.23
C THR A 77 9.42 -15.17 6.15
N GLY A 78 10.44 -15.71 6.78
CA GLY A 78 11.64 -14.95 7.12
C GLY A 78 11.35 -13.87 8.17
N PRO A 79 12.29 -12.94 8.41
CA PRO A 79 12.08 -11.83 9.33
C PRO A 79 10.93 -10.92 8.86
N LEU A 80 10.02 -10.59 9.77
CA LEU A 80 8.97 -9.61 9.54
C LEU A 80 9.38 -8.26 10.13
N SER A 81 9.19 -7.20 9.36
CA SER A 81 9.41 -5.81 9.80
C SER A 81 8.39 -4.88 9.12
N PRO A 82 7.09 -5.18 9.32
CA PRO A 82 6.05 -4.55 8.53
C PRO A 82 5.92 -3.07 8.86
N LYS A 83 5.95 -2.24 7.81
CA LYS A 83 5.72 -0.80 7.85
C LYS A 83 4.26 -0.46 7.55
N SER A 84 3.62 -1.27 6.76
CA SER A 84 2.20 -1.24 6.51
C SER A 84 1.65 -2.64 6.23
N ILE A 85 0.34 -2.75 6.21
CA ILE A 85 -0.39 -3.97 5.89
C ILE A 85 -1.68 -3.58 5.17
N VAL A 86 -2.02 -4.28 4.09
CA VAL A 86 -3.19 -3.97 3.28
C VAL A 86 -3.88 -5.25 2.85
N ALA A 87 -5.19 -5.33 3.08
CA ALA A 87 -6.05 -6.41 2.60
C ALA A 87 -6.63 -6.08 1.22
N SER A 88 -6.63 -7.05 0.32
CA SER A 88 -7.22 -6.90 -1.01
C SER A 88 -8.76 -6.87 -0.99
N GLY A 89 -9.38 -7.41 0.06
CA GLY A 89 -10.81 -7.72 0.10
C GLY A 89 -11.21 -8.93 -0.76
N THR A 90 -10.26 -9.57 -1.42
CA THR A 90 -10.45 -10.76 -2.27
C THR A 90 -9.69 -12.00 -1.76
N GLY A 91 -9.23 -11.95 -0.51
CA GLY A 91 -8.62 -13.10 0.18
C GLY A 91 -7.10 -13.05 0.31
N VAL A 92 -6.44 -11.96 -0.10
CA VAL A 92 -4.99 -11.77 0.07
C VAL A 92 -4.70 -10.53 0.91
N VAL A 93 -3.75 -10.65 1.82
CA VAL A 93 -3.24 -9.56 2.66
C VAL A 93 -1.73 -9.44 2.47
N TYR A 94 -1.26 -8.24 2.15
CA TYR A 94 0.16 -7.97 1.94
C TYR A 94 0.74 -7.10 3.06
N ALA A 95 1.87 -7.53 3.65
CA ALA A 95 2.65 -6.78 4.63
C ALA A 95 3.95 -6.29 3.98
N GLN A 96 4.24 -4.99 4.08
CA GLN A 96 5.41 -4.34 3.50
C GLN A 96 6.53 -4.28 4.53
N ASN A 97 7.56 -5.14 4.39
CA ASN A 97 8.71 -5.21 5.29
C ASN A 97 9.78 -4.21 4.84
N MET A 98 9.74 -3.00 5.38
CA MET A 98 10.65 -1.92 4.97
C MET A 98 12.01 -2.02 5.64
N ILE A 99 12.09 -2.59 6.85
CA ILE A 99 13.29 -2.58 7.67
C ILE A 99 13.91 -3.99 7.66
N TYR A 100 15.20 -4.08 7.47
CA TYR A 100 16.02 -5.31 7.49
C TYR A 100 15.82 -6.30 6.32
N ASN A 101 14.60 -6.55 5.85
CA ASN A 101 14.38 -7.64 4.88
C ASN A 101 13.89 -7.18 3.50
N HIS A 102 13.45 -5.95 3.36
CA HIS A 102 12.97 -5.35 2.10
C HIS A 102 12.20 -6.35 1.22
N SER A 103 11.01 -6.71 1.63
CA SER A 103 10.15 -7.66 0.93
C SER A 103 8.69 -7.34 1.18
N VAL A 104 7.81 -7.91 0.37
CA VAL A 104 6.38 -7.96 0.65
C VAL A 104 6.01 -9.38 1.01
N THR A 105 5.44 -9.60 2.20
CA THR A 105 4.93 -10.92 2.60
C THR A 105 3.44 -11.00 2.35
N ALA A 106 3.04 -12.06 1.64
CA ALA A 106 1.65 -12.37 1.34
C ALA A 106 1.09 -13.38 2.35
N PHE A 107 -0.10 -13.08 2.85
CA PHE A 107 -0.91 -13.97 3.69
C PHE A 107 -2.28 -14.18 3.03
N ASP A 108 -2.92 -15.29 3.32
CA ASP A 108 -4.34 -15.45 3.02
C ASP A 108 -5.23 -14.76 4.08
N ALA A 109 -6.54 -14.80 3.88
CA ALA A 109 -7.49 -14.15 4.78
C ALA A 109 -7.54 -14.76 6.20
N ASP A 110 -7.01 -15.97 6.39
CA ASP A 110 -6.91 -16.65 7.69
C ASP A 110 -5.56 -16.38 8.39
N GLY A 111 -4.64 -15.71 7.71
CA GLY A 111 -3.31 -15.38 8.23
C GLY A 111 -2.27 -16.46 8.00
N GLU A 112 -2.54 -17.39 7.09
CA GLU A 112 -1.53 -18.36 6.68
C GLU A 112 -0.59 -17.75 5.64
N PHE A 113 0.67 -18.11 5.73
CA PHE A 113 1.70 -17.64 4.79
C PHE A 113 1.45 -18.17 3.38
N VAL A 114 1.50 -17.28 2.38
CA VAL A 114 1.33 -17.62 0.97
C VAL A 114 2.65 -17.49 0.21
N ALA A 115 3.30 -16.33 0.28
CA ALA A 115 4.52 -16.07 -0.46
C ALA A 115 5.33 -14.92 0.15
N THR A 116 6.64 -14.91 -0.14
CA THR A 116 7.49 -13.73 0.02
C THR A 116 7.86 -13.20 -1.36
N ILE A 117 7.60 -11.93 -1.61
CA ILE A 117 7.93 -11.22 -2.84
C ILE A 117 9.18 -10.40 -2.56
N PRO A 118 10.35 -10.79 -3.10
CA PRO A 118 11.59 -10.02 -2.94
C PRO A 118 11.44 -8.65 -3.60
N ASP A 119 11.87 -7.61 -2.92
CA ASP A 119 11.82 -6.25 -3.44
C ASP A 119 13.09 -5.92 -4.26
N THR A 120 13.45 -6.82 -5.17
CA THR A 120 14.65 -6.74 -5.98
C THR A 120 14.30 -6.84 -7.45
N VAL A 121 14.78 -5.88 -8.25
CA VAL A 121 14.50 -5.79 -9.69
C VAL A 121 15.76 -5.41 -10.45
N ASP A 122 15.81 -5.81 -11.73
CA ASP A 122 16.73 -5.25 -12.73
C ASP A 122 15.93 -4.19 -13.51
N LEU A 123 16.25 -2.92 -13.30
CA LEU A 123 15.53 -1.78 -13.89
C LEU A 123 15.48 -1.84 -15.44
N ALA A 124 16.56 -2.33 -16.06
CA ALA A 124 16.64 -2.43 -17.51
C ALA A 124 15.59 -3.38 -18.11
N ARG A 125 15.23 -4.46 -17.37
CA ARG A 125 14.17 -5.40 -17.79
C ARG A 125 12.78 -4.76 -17.85
N PHE A 126 12.60 -3.65 -17.13
CA PHE A 126 11.36 -2.87 -17.12
C PHE A 126 11.43 -1.61 -18.00
N GLY A 127 12.49 -1.50 -18.84
CA GLY A 127 12.66 -0.37 -19.76
C GLY A 127 13.12 0.93 -19.07
N ILE A 128 13.54 0.88 -17.82
CA ILE A 128 14.08 2.02 -17.11
C ILE A 128 15.54 2.21 -17.52
N THR A 129 15.86 3.40 -18.03
CA THR A 129 17.21 3.76 -18.52
C THR A 129 17.84 4.84 -17.62
N GLY A 130 19.15 5.07 -17.78
CA GLY A 130 19.88 6.07 -17.01
C GLY A 130 20.47 5.57 -15.70
N PHE A 131 20.29 4.28 -15.39
CA PHE A 131 20.91 3.62 -14.24
C PHE A 131 21.94 2.57 -14.68
N PRO A 132 22.97 2.29 -13.88
CA PRO A 132 23.90 1.23 -14.16
C PRO A 132 23.21 -0.15 -14.27
N PRO A 133 23.74 -1.08 -15.08
CA PRO A 133 23.18 -2.42 -15.17
C PRO A 133 23.35 -3.19 -13.86
N GLY A 134 22.40 -4.05 -13.56
CA GLY A 134 22.39 -4.92 -12.37
C GLY A 134 21.07 -4.83 -11.62
N THR A 135 20.99 -5.60 -10.55
CA THR A 135 19.83 -5.59 -9.67
C THR A 135 19.92 -4.49 -8.62
N VAL A 136 18.77 -3.87 -8.34
CA VAL A 136 18.59 -2.92 -7.26
C VAL A 136 17.49 -3.42 -6.33
N GLN A 137 17.52 -2.98 -5.09
CA GLN A 137 16.53 -3.34 -4.08
C GLN A 137 15.78 -2.09 -3.62
N GLY A 138 14.47 -2.18 -3.48
CA GLY A 138 13.66 -1.13 -2.87
C GLY A 138 13.49 -1.35 -1.37
N GLY A 139 12.85 -0.38 -0.71
CA GLY A 139 12.38 -0.49 0.67
C GLY A 139 10.87 -0.31 0.71
N PRO A 140 10.04 -1.37 0.65
CA PRO A 140 8.59 -1.25 0.49
C PRO A 140 7.96 -0.62 1.72
N VAL A 141 7.15 0.43 1.54
CA VAL A 141 6.63 1.23 2.66
C VAL A 141 5.11 1.26 2.74
N GLU A 142 4.42 1.33 1.61
CA GLU A 142 2.96 1.33 1.52
C GLU A 142 2.51 0.61 0.26
N LEU A 143 1.25 0.17 0.26
CA LEU A 143 0.66 -0.57 -0.85
C LEU A 143 -0.80 -0.18 -1.05
N ALA A 144 -1.27 -0.25 -2.30
CA ALA A 144 -2.68 -0.21 -2.63
C ALA A 144 -3.00 -1.27 -3.69
N PHE A 145 -4.10 -1.97 -3.52
CA PHE A 145 -4.62 -2.88 -4.55
C PHE A 145 -5.40 -2.11 -5.62
N SER A 146 -5.42 -2.64 -6.84
CA SER A 146 -6.40 -2.23 -7.84
C SER A 146 -7.82 -2.56 -7.37
N ALA A 147 -8.82 -1.87 -7.92
CA ALA A 147 -10.22 -2.03 -7.50
C ALA A 147 -10.74 -3.47 -7.61
N ASP A 148 -10.20 -4.24 -8.55
CA ASP A 148 -10.52 -5.66 -8.76
C ASP A 148 -9.64 -6.63 -7.94
N GLY A 149 -8.67 -6.10 -7.20
CA GLY A 149 -7.73 -6.90 -6.39
C GLY A 149 -6.69 -7.68 -7.21
N SER A 150 -6.66 -7.57 -8.55
CA SER A 150 -5.76 -8.35 -9.39
C SER A 150 -4.32 -7.84 -9.42
N LYS A 151 -4.11 -6.57 -9.13
CA LYS A 151 -2.81 -5.90 -9.05
C LYS A 151 -2.63 -5.20 -7.70
N ALA A 152 -1.39 -5.09 -7.26
CA ALA A 152 -1.01 -4.28 -6.12
C ALA A 152 0.14 -3.35 -6.50
N TYR A 153 0.12 -2.13 -5.98
CA TYR A 153 1.15 -1.12 -6.22
C TYR A 153 1.84 -0.81 -4.90
N THR A 154 3.13 -1.10 -4.80
CA THR A 154 3.92 -0.80 -3.59
C THR A 154 4.93 0.31 -3.86
N SER A 155 4.97 1.30 -2.96
CA SER A 155 5.99 2.35 -3.00
C SER A 155 7.24 1.92 -2.25
N ASN A 156 8.41 2.34 -2.75
CA ASN A 156 9.70 2.07 -2.14
C ASN A 156 10.26 3.33 -1.50
N TYR A 157 10.43 3.33 -0.18
CA TYR A 157 10.97 4.47 0.58
C TYR A 157 12.29 4.99 0.01
N SER A 158 13.20 4.08 -0.29
CA SER A 158 14.48 4.33 -0.94
C SER A 158 14.84 3.16 -1.84
N MET A 159 15.78 3.41 -2.73
CA MET A 159 16.39 2.37 -3.55
C MET A 159 17.82 2.13 -3.10
N TYR A 160 18.27 0.89 -3.19
CA TYR A 160 19.59 0.44 -2.80
C TYR A 160 20.26 -0.31 -3.96
N GLY A 161 21.56 -0.07 -4.16
CA GLY A 161 22.32 -0.68 -5.24
C GLY A 161 23.04 0.33 -6.11
N LEU A 162 23.60 -0.12 -7.23
CA LEU A 162 24.33 0.74 -8.14
C LEU A 162 23.42 1.82 -8.74
N GLY A 163 23.90 3.09 -8.69
CA GLY A 163 23.15 4.24 -9.17
C GLY A 163 22.27 4.93 -8.13
N PHE A 164 22.24 4.40 -6.89
CA PHE A 164 21.53 4.97 -5.75
C PHE A 164 22.50 5.16 -4.59
N GLY A 165 22.88 6.38 -4.32
CA GLY A 165 23.85 6.74 -3.30
C GLY A 165 23.33 7.73 -2.27
N HIS A 166 22.18 8.35 -2.53
CA HIS A 166 21.62 9.36 -1.67
C HIS A 166 20.18 9.02 -1.24
N GLN A 167 20.07 8.10 -0.28
CA GLN A 167 18.79 7.74 0.33
C GLN A 167 18.24 8.92 1.13
N GLY A 168 16.90 9.02 1.16
CA GLY A 168 16.22 10.02 1.97
C GLY A 168 16.03 9.58 3.41
N ASP A 169 15.75 10.54 4.25
CA ASP A 169 15.34 10.36 5.64
C ASP A 169 14.04 11.12 5.94
N ASP A 170 13.66 11.20 7.21
CA ASP A 170 12.45 11.93 7.60
C ASP A 170 12.64 13.46 7.61
N VAL A 171 13.88 13.95 7.45
CA VAL A 171 14.22 15.39 7.41
C VAL A 171 14.88 15.72 6.09
N CYS A 172 14.08 15.90 5.05
CA CYS A 172 14.54 16.20 3.70
C CYS A 172 13.67 17.27 3.02
N SER A 173 14.13 17.75 1.88
CA SER A 173 13.44 18.75 1.05
C SER A 173 13.78 18.50 -0.42
N PRO A 174 13.12 19.18 -1.36
CA PRO A 174 13.47 19.08 -2.78
C PRO A 174 14.93 19.47 -3.09
N SER A 175 15.55 20.31 -2.24
CA SER A 175 16.96 20.70 -2.38
C SER A 175 17.95 19.72 -1.73
N SER A 176 17.47 18.68 -1.04
CA SER A 176 18.36 17.69 -0.40
C SER A 176 19.05 16.76 -1.41
N GLY A 177 18.61 16.73 -2.68
CA GLY A 177 19.23 15.91 -3.73
C GLY A 177 19.03 14.40 -3.53
N VAL A 178 17.99 14.01 -2.81
CA VAL A 178 17.65 12.60 -2.58
C VAL A 178 17.30 11.92 -3.89
N ASP A 179 17.81 10.72 -4.11
CA ASP A 179 17.56 9.94 -5.31
C ASP A 179 16.06 9.72 -5.53
N PRO A 180 15.58 9.65 -6.80
CA PRO A 180 14.22 9.23 -7.11
C PRO A 180 14.02 7.78 -6.71
N SER A 181 12.76 7.42 -6.47
CA SER A 181 12.38 6.06 -6.15
C SER A 181 11.33 5.52 -7.11
N PHE A 182 10.78 4.34 -6.81
CA PHE A 182 9.89 3.62 -7.70
C PHE A 182 8.67 3.07 -6.97
N VAL A 183 7.60 2.95 -7.73
CA VAL A 183 6.46 2.09 -7.40
C VAL A 183 6.60 0.79 -8.19
N TYR A 184 6.47 -0.34 -7.51
CA TYR A 184 6.42 -1.65 -8.14
C TYR A 184 4.98 -2.12 -8.23
N ARG A 185 4.56 -2.60 -9.41
CA ARG A 185 3.29 -3.30 -9.54
C ARG A 185 3.54 -4.79 -9.37
N ILE A 186 2.72 -5.40 -8.52
CA ILE A 186 2.72 -6.84 -8.23
C ILE A 186 1.49 -7.45 -8.87
N ASP A 187 1.68 -8.50 -9.66
CA ASP A 187 0.60 -9.37 -10.11
C ASP A 187 0.20 -10.29 -8.96
N VAL A 188 -1.06 -10.17 -8.51
CA VAL A 188 -1.54 -10.86 -7.30
C VAL A 188 -1.67 -12.36 -7.51
N ALA A 189 -2.01 -12.81 -8.71
CA ALA A 189 -2.14 -14.23 -9.01
C ALA A 189 -0.81 -14.99 -9.00
N THR A 190 0.28 -14.31 -9.37
CA THR A 190 1.62 -14.91 -9.45
C THR A 190 2.56 -14.49 -8.33
N HIS A 191 2.19 -13.49 -7.54
CA HIS A 191 3.02 -12.85 -6.51
C HIS A 191 4.38 -12.38 -7.06
N ARG A 192 4.36 -11.73 -8.24
CA ARG A 192 5.58 -11.26 -8.91
C ARG A 192 5.46 -9.79 -9.30
N ILE A 193 6.57 -9.08 -9.22
CA ILE A 193 6.69 -7.72 -9.76
C ILE A 193 6.64 -7.82 -11.28
N ASP A 194 5.62 -7.20 -11.90
CA ASP A 194 5.40 -7.21 -13.35
C ASP A 194 5.57 -5.82 -13.99
N GLN A 195 5.72 -4.75 -13.19
CA GLN A 195 5.99 -3.41 -13.66
C GLN A 195 6.75 -2.58 -12.62
N VAL A 196 7.63 -1.69 -13.09
CA VAL A 196 8.38 -0.72 -12.28
C VAL A 196 8.15 0.67 -12.84
N ILE A 197 7.77 1.62 -11.99
CA ILE A 197 7.39 2.98 -12.39
C ILE A 197 8.16 3.97 -11.54
N GLN A 198 8.94 4.85 -12.17
CA GLN A 198 9.68 5.90 -11.48
C GLN A 198 8.74 6.98 -10.96
N VAL A 199 8.98 7.44 -9.72
CA VAL A 199 8.25 8.51 -9.04
C VAL A 199 9.21 9.50 -8.39
N GLY A 200 8.73 10.36 -7.51
CA GLY A 200 9.58 11.29 -6.74
C GLY A 200 10.41 10.59 -5.67
N SER A 201 11.02 11.40 -4.79
CA SER A 201 11.91 10.90 -3.74
C SER A 201 11.17 10.62 -2.45
N VAL A 202 11.46 9.45 -1.85
CA VAL A 202 10.84 8.97 -0.60
C VAL A 202 9.32 8.90 -0.72
N PRO A 203 8.79 8.08 -1.65
CA PRO A 203 7.35 7.86 -1.73
C PRO A 203 6.85 7.20 -0.43
N LYS A 204 5.78 7.78 0.17
CA LYS A 204 5.27 7.39 1.49
C LYS A 204 3.91 6.74 1.45
N TYR A 205 3.07 7.08 0.50
CA TYR A 205 1.72 6.56 0.43
C TYR A 205 1.29 6.32 -1.02
N VAL A 206 0.48 5.30 -1.21
CA VAL A 206 -0.08 4.92 -2.51
C VAL A 206 -1.58 4.78 -2.38
N ALA A 207 -2.32 5.27 -3.36
CA ALA A 207 -3.75 5.04 -3.49
C ALA A 207 -4.12 4.79 -4.95
N THR A 208 -5.09 3.92 -5.19
CA THR A 208 -5.68 3.66 -6.52
C THR A 208 -7.02 4.36 -6.64
N THR A 209 -7.38 4.79 -7.83
CA THR A 209 -8.74 5.28 -8.11
C THR A 209 -9.69 4.11 -8.34
N ALA A 210 -10.95 4.24 -7.91
CA ALA A 210 -11.95 3.17 -8.03
C ALA A 210 -12.29 2.80 -9.48
N ASP A 211 -12.13 3.77 -10.41
CA ASP A 211 -12.27 3.55 -11.85
C ASP A 211 -11.06 2.84 -12.49
N GLY A 212 -10.02 2.55 -11.70
CA GLY A 212 -8.79 1.86 -12.15
C GLY A 212 -7.89 2.70 -13.05
N ARG A 213 -8.16 4.01 -13.21
CA ARG A 213 -7.42 4.85 -14.15
C ARG A 213 -6.06 5.28 -13.61
N TYR A 214 -6.00 5.68 -12.35
CA TYR A 214 -4.79 6.26 -11.76
C TYR A 214 -4.31 5.52 -10.52
N VAL A 215 -2.99 5.57 -10.33
CA VAL A 215 -2.31 5.34 -9.06
C VAL A 215 -1.67 6.64 -8.63
N LEU A 216 -1.93 7.06 -7.40
CA LEU A 216 -1.48 8.30 -6.81
C LEU A 216 -0.42 8.01 -5.75
N VAL A 217 0.67 8.76 -5.74
CA VAL A 217 1.79 8.51 -4.83
C VAL A 217 2.28 9.83 -4.23
N THR A 218 2.26 9.94 -2.91
CA THR A 218 2.87 11.10 -2.23
C THR A 218 4.37 10.90 -2.06
N ASN A 219 5.15 11.88 -2.47
CA ASN A 219 6.61 11.87 -2.38
C ASN A 219 7.07 12.86 -1.29
N TRP A 220 7.60 12.32 -0.22
CA TRP A 220 7.91 13.03 1.01
C TRP A 220 9.00 14.08 0.85
N CYS A 221 10.08 13.76 0.11
CA CYS A 221 11.23 14.63 -0.03
C CYS A 221 11.11 15.60 -1.21
N THR A 222 10.39 15.24 -2.27
CA THR A 222 10.12 16.15 -3.40
C THR A 222 8.89 17.03 -3.21
N TYR A 223 8.09 16.80 -2.12
CA TYR A 223 6.93 17.61 -1.76
C TYR A 223 5.84 17.63 -2.83
N ASP A 224 5.71 16.53 -3.56
CA ASP A 224 4.78 16.40 -4.68
C ASP A 224 3.93 15.14 -4.63
N LEU A 225 2.97 15.09 -5.54
CA LEU A 225 2.11 13.93 -5.82
C LEU A 225 2.42 13.45 -7.23
N SER A 226 2.87 12.23 -7.38
CA SER A 226 2.94 11.53 -8.67
C SER A 226 1.56 10.99 -9.04
N VAL A 227 1.14 11.22 -10.28
CA VAL A 227 -0.05 10.62 -10.89
C VAL A 227 0.42 9.63 -11.96
N ILE A 228 0.20 8.38 -11.72
CA ILE A 228 0.52 7.28 -12.64
C ILE A 228 -0.75 6.91 -13.40
N ASP A 229 -0.71 6.96 -14.73
CA ASP A 229 -1.78 6.41 -15.57
C ASP A 229 -1.57 4.91 -15.73
N VAL A 230 -2.54 4.13 -15.29
CA VAL A 230 -2.46 2.66 -15.26
C VAL A 230 -2.33 2.07 -16.66
N ALA A 231 -3.08 2.61 -17.65
CA ALA A 231 -3.04 2.14 -19.01
C ALA A 231 -1.72 2.51 -19.72
N ALA A 232 -1.20 3.72 -19.45
CA ALA A 232 0.10 4.16 -19.97
C ALA A 232 1.29 3.50 -19.25
N GLY A 233 1.07 2.98 -18.05
CA GLY A 233 2.08 2.31 -17.25
C GLY A 233 3.23 3.22 -16.78
N ARG A 234 2.98 4.50 -16.62
CA ARG A 234 4.00 5.50 -16.24
C ARG A 234 3.41 6.71 -15.54
N GLU A 235 4.26 7.46 -14.86
CA GLU A 235 3.90 8.78 -14.35
C GLU A 235 3.52 9.71 -15.52
N VAL A 236 2.37 10.37 -15.42
CA VAL A 236 1.87 11.33 -16.42
C VAL A 236 1.82 12.75 -15.89
N GLN A 237 1.77 12.92 -14.56
CA GLN A 237 1.80 14.21 -13.89
C GLN A 237 2.57 14.11 -12.58
N ARG A 238 3.25 15.20 -12.24
CA ARG A 238 3.87 15.42 -10.93
C ARG A 238 3.44 16.78 -10.42
N LEU A 239 2.66 16.79 -9.33
CA LEU A 239 1.95 17.97 -8.84
C LEU A 239 2.60 18.45 -7.54
N PRO A 240 3.13 19.67 -7.46
CA PRO A 240 3.53 20.26 -6.19
C PRO A 240 2.34 20.28 -5.23
N ILE A 241 2.47 19.61 -4.06
CA ILE A 241 1.33 19.43 -3.15
C ILE A 241 1.56 20.04 -1.76
N GLY A 242 2.79 20.25 -1.36
CA GLY A 242 3.17 20.81 -0.06
C GLY A 242 4.14 19.92 0.71
N ARG A 243 4.63 20.45 1.83
CA ARG A 243 5.71 19.86 2.61
C ARG A 243 5.25 18.57 3.31
N TYR A 244 5.99 17.49 3.13
CA TYR A 244 5.76 16.20 3.77
C TYR A 244 4.35 15.64 3.52
N PRO A 245 3.94 15.48 2.25
CA PRO A 245 2.67 14.87 1.94
C PRO A 245 2.65 13.40 2.37
N ARG A 246 1.50 12.92 2.89
CA ARG A 246 1.42 11.57 3.46
C ARG A 246 0.19 10.82 2.93
N GLY A 247 -0.88 10.68 3.71
CA GLY A 247 -2.06 9.91 3.34
C GLY A 247 -2.83 10.50 2.17
N ILE A 248 -3.41 9.64 1.36
CA ILE A 248 -4.27 9.98 0.22
C ILE A 248 -5.60 9.26 0.40
N ALA A 249 -6.71 9.99 0.27
CA ALA A 249 -8.03 9.41 0.11
C ALA A 249 -8.62 9.83 -1.24
N VAL A 250 -9.17 8.88 -1.99
CA VAL A 250 -9.81 9.16 -3.26
C VAL A 250 -11.33 9.17 -3.07
N SER A 251 -12.03 10.13 -3.67
CA SER A 251 -13.49 10.14 -3.64
C SER A 251 -14.06 8.90 -4.37
N PRO A 252 -15.19 8.33 -3.93
CA PRO A 252 -15.75 7.12 -4.54
C PRO A 252 -16.05 7.25 -6.05
N ASP A 253 -16.29 8.46 -6.53
CA ASP A 253 -16.50 8.77 -7.95
C ASP A 253 -15.20 8.96 -8.75
N SER A 254 -14.04 8.75 -8.11
CA SER A 254 -12.70 8.90 -8.71
C SER A 254 -12.40 10.29 -9.28
N ARG A 255 -13.13 11.34 -8.87
CA ARG A 255 -12.93 12.69 -9.40
C ARG A 255 -11.97 13.54 -8.59
N ARG A 256 -11.83 13.25 -7.29
CA ARG A 256 -11.00 14.03 -6.38
C ARG A 256 -10.10 13.14 -5.55
N ALA A 257 -8.89 13.59 -5.31
CA ALA A 257 -8.00 13.03 -4.31
C ALA A 257 -7.77 14.06 -3.21
N PHE A 258 -7.81 13.62 -1.95
CA PHE A 258 -7.53 14.43 -0.77
C PHE A 258 -6.20 13.96 -0.17
N VAL A 259 -5.28 14.90 0.03
CA VAL A 259 -3.91 14.60 0.46
C VAL A 259 -3.63 15.28 1.79
N ALA A 260 -3.25 14.49 2.79
CA ALA A 260 -2.85 14.97 4.10
C ALA A 260 -1.42 15.53 4.06
N ILE A 261 -1.24 16.79 4.46
CA ILE A 261 0.07 17.46 4.49
C ILE A 261 0.62 17.42 5.92
N MET A 262 1.38 16.38 6.24
CA MET A 262 1.90 16.14 7.59
C MET A 262 2.89 17.22 8.06
N GLY A 263 3.57 17.90 7.13
CA GLY A 263 4.43 19.03 7.42
C GLY A 263 3.72 20.33 7.79
N GLY A 264 2.38 20.32 7.79
CA GLY A 264 1.50 21.45 8.07
C GLY A 264 0.27 21.04 8.88
N ARG A 265 -0.87 21.61 8.48
CA ARG A 265 -2.20 21.41 9.06
C ARG A 265 -3.24 21.07 7.99
N GLU A 266 -2.84 21.12 6.72
CA GLU A 266 -3.74 21.19 5.59
C GLU A 266 -4.08 19.82 5.04
N ILE A 267 -5.30 19.72 4.51
CA ILE A 267 -5.68 18.75 3.49
C ILE A 267 -5.71 19.49 2.16
N LYS A 268 -4.98 18.98 1.18
CA LYS A 268 -5.07 19.43 -0.21
C LYS A 268 -6.10 18.60 -0.95
N VAL A 269 -6.77 19.21 -1.92
CA VAL A 269 -7.62 18.51 -2.88
C VAL A 269 -7.01 18.63 -4.27
N VAL A 270 -7.03 17.52 -4.99
CA VAL A 270 -6.61 17.42 -6.39
C VAL A 270 -7.83 17.03 -7.22
N ASP A 271 -8.17 17.82 -8.21
CA ASP A 271 -9.15 17.45 -9.24
C ASP A 271 -8.47 16.52 -10.24
N LEU A 272 -8.94 15.29 -10.38
CA LEU A 272 -8.28 14.26 -11.19
C LEU A 272 -8.57 14.38 -12.70
N ALA A 273 -9.44 15.30 -13.11
CA ALA A 273 -9.68 15.58 -14.53
C ALA A 273 -8.76 16.69 -15.04
N SER A 274 -8.54 17.74 -14.25
CA SER A 274 -7.72 18.90 -14.63
C SER A 274 -6.33 18.92 -14.01
N PHE A 275 -6.10 18.08 -13.00
CA PHE A 275 -4.93 18.06 -12.12
C PHE A 275 -4.71 19.39 -11.35
N GLY A 276 -5.79 20.15 -11.16
CA GLY A 276 -5.78 21.35 -10.34
C GLY A 276 -5.64 20.99 -8.86
N VAL A 277 -4.77 21.72 -8.15
CA VAL A 277 -4.49 21.55 -6.71
C VAL A 277 -4.98 22.75 -5.94
N ALA A 278 -5.69 22.54 -4.84
CA ALA A 278 -6.14 23.60 -3.92
C ALA A 278 -6.02 23.16 -2.46
N THR A 279 -5.97 24.14 -1.54
CA THR A 279 -6.16 23.87 -0.11
C THR A 279 -7.65 23.61 0.14
N PHE A 280 -7.96 22.49 0.80
CA PHE A 280 -9.33 22.07 1.04
C PHE A 280 -9.79 22.33 2.47
N ALA A 281 -8.96 21.97 3.46
CA ALA A 281 -9.29 22.08 4.87
C ALA A 281 -8.05 22.39 5.73
N ASP A 282 -8.22 23.07 6.87
CA ASP A 282 -7.32 23.01 8.03
C ASP A 282 -7.83 21.91 8.95
N ALA A 283 -7.19 20.76 8.94
CA ALA A 283 -7.63 19.60 9.70
C ALA A 283 -7.12 19.59 11.15
N GLY A 284 -6.06 20.34 11.46
CA GLY A 284 -5.32 20.27 12.73
C GLY A 284 -3.85 19.86 12.53
N ALA A 285 -3.09 19.70 13.62
CA ALA A 285 -1.65 19.55 13.53
C ALA A 285 -1.20 18.13 13.15
N GLY A 286 -0.37 18.05 12.11
CA GLY A 286 0.24 16.82 11.64
C GLY A 286 -0.75 15.79 11.07
N PRO A 287 -1.60 16.19 10.09
CA PRO A 287 -2.50 15.24 9.43
C PRO A 287 -1.67 14.16 8.73
N ARG A 288 -1.95 12.88 9.04
CA ARG A 288 -1.07 11.79 8.63
C ARG A 288 -1.75 10.78 7.70
N HIS A 289 -2.84 10.19 8.15
CA HIS A 289 -3.63 9.25 7.37
C HIS A 289 -5.02 9.84 7.13
N ILE A 290 -5.62 9.48 6.02
CA ILE A 290 -6.94 9.98 5.63
C ILE A 290 -7.71 8.87 4.92
N VAL A 291 -8.99 8.70 5.27
CA VAL A 291 -9.93 7.81 4.59
C VAL A 291 -11.23 8.55 4.28
N THR A 292 -11.95 8.11 3.24
CA THR A 292 -13.30 8.60 2.92
C THR A 292 -14.35 7.68 3.51
N SER A 293 -15.51 8.23 3.90
CA SER A 293 -16.69 7.39 4.12
C SER A 293 -17.13 6.71 2.81
N PRO A 294 -17.75 5.52 2.85
CA PRO A 294 -18.15 4.79 1.63
C PRO A 294 -19.08 5.59 0.70
N ASP A 295 -19.89 6.49 1.27
CA ASP A 295 -20.77 7.39 0.53
C ASP A 295 -20.07 8.67 0.03
N GLY A 296 -18.81 8.89 0.39
CA GLY A 296 -18.01 10.06 0.04
C GLY A 296 -18.43 11.36 0.75
N ALA A 297 -19.31 11.29 1.75
CA ALA A 297 -19.80 12.47 2.46
C ALA A 297 -18.78 13.06 3.43
N PHE A 298 -17.92 12.22 4.01
CA PHE A 298 -16.95 12.62 5.02
C PHE A 298 -15.55 12.11 4.72
N LEU A 299 -14.57 12.88 5.22
CA LEU A 299 -13.18 12.46 5.36
C LEU A 299 -12.88 12.28 6.85
N TYR A 300 -12.12 11.24 7.18
CA TYR A 300 -11.59 11.03 8.52
C TYR A 300 -10.07 11.12 8.45
N VAL A 301 -9.48 11.90 9.35
CA VAL A 301 -8.04 12.25 9.31
C VAL A 301 -7.42 12.00 10.67
N THR A 302 -6.36 11.19 10.73
CA THR A 302 -5.55 11.08 11.94
C THR A 302 -4.65 12.30 12.09
N LEU A 303 -4.75 12.98 13.22
CA LEU A 303 -3.92 14.11 13.62
C LEU A 303 -2.83 13.61 14.57
N ASN A 304 -1.71 13.18 13.99
CA ASN A 304 -0.66 12.46 14.72
C ASN A 304 -0.08 13.28 15.90
N LYS A 305 0.03 14.60 15.72
CA LYS A 305 0.55 15.50 16.77
C LYS A 305 -0.49 15.87 17.83
N ASP A 306 -1.77 15.84 17.47
CA ASP A 306 -2.87 16.24 18.33
C ASP A 306 -3.50 15.06 19.10
N GLY A 307 -3.10 13.81 18.79
CA GLY A 307 -3.68 12.60 19.40
C GLY A 307 -5.18 12.44 19.12
N ARG A 308 -5.64 12.79 17.92
CA ARG A 308 -7.06 12.87 17.56
C ARG A 308 -7.35 12.36 16.17
N ILE A 309 -8.62 12.09 15.93
CA ILE A 309 -9.20 11.96 14.59
C ILE A 309 -10.11 13.16 14.35
N ALA A 310 -10.01 13.77 13.17
CA ALA A 310 -10.95 14.79 12.70
C ALA A 310 -11.91 14.17 11.68
N LYS A 311 -13.21 14.48 11.80
CA LYS A 311 -14.25 14.24 10.79
C LYS A 311 -14.48 15.53 10.02
N ILE A 312 -14.35 15.49 8.70
CA ILE A 312 -14.42 16.66 7.82
C ILE A 312 -15.54 16.43 6.81
N ASP A 313 -16.41 17.39 6.62
CA ASP A 313 -17.40 17.39 5.53
C ASP A 313 -16.67 17.46 4.19
N ALA A 314 -16.81 16.42 3.35
CA ALA A 314 -16.06 16.29 2.09
C ALA A 314 -16.53 17.26 0.99
N ARG A 315 -17.62 17.97 1.20
CA ARG A 315 -18.13 19.01 0.28
C ARG A 315 -17.59 20.39 0.63
N THR A 316 -17.51 20.71 1.93
CA THR A 316 -17.20 22.06 2.41
C THR A 316 -15.79 22.23 2.97
N GLY A 317 -15.13 21.14 3.38
CA GLY A 317 -13.86 21.16 4.10
C GLY A 317 -14.00 21.54 5.59
N ALA A 318 -15.22 21.68 6.11
CA ALA A 318 -15.44 22.01 7.51
C ALA A 318 -15.13 20.80 8.40
N VAL A 319 -14.34 21.00 9.48
CA VAL A 319 -14.20 20.03 10.56
C VAL A 319 -15.50 20.03 11.37
N VAL A 320 -16.25 18.93 11.32
CA VAL A 320 -17.56 18.81 11.96
C VAL A 320 -17.52 18.10 13.30
N ALA A 321 -16.51 17.28 13.54
CA ALA A 321 -16.29 16.63 14.83
C ALA A 321 -14.82 16.20 14.98
N THR A 322 -14.40 15.98 16.23
CA THR A 322 -13.10 15.35 16.55
C THR A 322 -13.28 14.38 17.71
N VAL A 323 -12.46 13.34 17.75
CA VAL A 323 -12.38 12.41 18.90
C VAL A 323 -10.92 12.22 19.29
N ALA A 324 -10.65 12.18 20.57
CA ALA A 324 -9.34 11.77 21.10
C ALA A 324 -9.23 10.24 20.99
N THR A 325 -8.02 9.76 20.69
CA THR A 325 -7.64 8.35 20.72
C THR A 325 -6.35 8.22 21.51
N GLY A 326 -5.68 7.09 21.48
CA GLY A 326 -4.37 6.95 22.08
C GLY A 326 -3.31 7.88 21.47
N SER A 327 -2.10 7.83 22.00
CA SER A 327 -1.01 8.74 21.60
C SER A 327 -0.44 8.42 20.22
N ALA A 328 -0.22 9.48 19.44
CA ALA A 328 0.33 9.42 18.09
C ALA A 328 -0.46 8.50 17.13
N PRO A 329 -1.77 8.76 16.86
CA PRO A 329 -2.54 7.98 15.89
C PRO A 329 -1.86 8.05 14.51
N ARG A 330 -1.61 6.89 13.91
CA ARG A 330 -0.87 6.79 12.65
C ARG A 330 -1.74 6.39 11.47
N SER A 331 -2.01 5.11 11.34
CA SER A 331 -2.83 4.57 10.25
C SER A 331 -4.24 4.31 10.75
N MET A 332 -5.19 4.36 9.84
CA MET A 332 -6.61 4.20 10.12
C MET A 332 -7.27 3.54 8.92
N ASP A 333 -8.26 2.70 9.16
CA ASP A 333 -9.15 2.19 8.11
C ASP A 333 -10.61 2.29 8.56
N ILE A 334 -11.53 2.12 7.62
CA ILE A 334 -12.97 2.23 7.84
C ILE A 334 -13.67 0.94 7.44
N SER A 335 -14.64 0.52 8.24
CA SER A 335 -15.49 -0.63 7.93
C SER A 335 -16.26 -0.45 6.60
N VAL A 336 -16.64 -1.56 5.97
CA VAL A 336 -17.36 -1.54 4.69
C VAL A 336 -18.72 -0.84 4.79
N ASP A 337 -19.38 -0.92 5.97
CA ASP A 337 -20.65 -0.23 6.27
C ASP A 337 -20.46 1.24 6.65
N GLY A 338 -19.21 1.70 6.78
CA GLY A 338 -18.87 3.07 7.13
C GLY A 338 -19.16 3.46 8.58
N GLN A 339 -19.54 2.51 9.46
CA GLN A 339 -19.98 2.80 10.82
C GLN A 339 -18.85 2.80 11.86
N SER A 340 -17.70 2.20 11.53
CA SER A 340 -16.55 2.10 12.45
C SER A 340 -15.25 2.49 11.78
N LEU A 341 -14.42 3.22 12.53
CA LEU A 341 -13.01 3.47 12.22
C LEU A 341 -12.14 2.61 13.14
N TYR A 342 -11.04 2.12 12.60
CA TYR A 342 -10.02 1.39 13.32
C TYR A 342 -8.71 2.14 13.20
N VAL A 343 -8.08 2.46 14.34
CA VAL A 343 -6.94 3.38 14.39
C VAL A 343 -5.82 2.79 15.23
N VAL A 344 -4.61 2.78 14.70
CA VAL A 344 -3.43 2.39 15.47
C VAL A 344 -2.80 3.61 16.13
N ASN A 345 -2.57 3.52 17.43
CA ASN A 345 -1.94 4.54 18.27
C ASN A 345 -0.51 4.10 18.57
N TYR A 346 0.43 4.67 17.85
CA TYR A 346 1.81 4.20 17.80
C TYR A 346 2.53 4.24 19.16
N GLU A 347 2.48 5.39 19.84
CA GLU A 347 3.19 5.57 21.12
C GLU A 347 2.46 4.88 22.30
N SER A 348 1.13 4.72 22.21
CA SER A 348 0.36 3.99 23.22
C SER A 348 0.45 2.47 23.09
N SER A 349 0.87 1.96 21.91
CA SER A 349 0.80 0.54 21.56
C SER A 349 -0.62 -0.01 21.72
N THR A 350 -1.59 0.69 21.13
CA THR A 350 -3.01 0.30 21.16
C THR A 350 -3.68 0.42 19.79
N VAL A 351 -4.81 -0.25 19.64
CA VAL A 351 -5.76 -0.06 18.56
C VAL A 351 -7.08 0.44 19.12
N SER A 352 -7.59 1.55 18.56
CA SER A 352 -8.88 2.13 18.93
C SER A 352 -9.94 1.80 17.89
N LYS A 353 -11.16 1.52 18.35
CA LYS A 353 -12.37 1.49 17.55
C LYS A 353 -13.23 2.70 17.86
N VAL A 354 -13.62 3.44 16.81
CA VAL A 354 -14.40 4.68 16.90
C VAL A 354 -15.64 4.55 16.05
N THR A 355 -16.81 4.90 16.59
CA THR A 355 -18.05 5.00 15.81
C THR A 355 -18.07 6.29 14.99
N THR A 356 -18.49 6.21 13.73
CA THR A 356 -18.49 7.35 12.81
C THR A 356 -19.68 8.30 13.02
N ALA A 357 -20.78 7.79 13.57
CA ALA A 357 -22.02 8.57 13.75
C ALA A 357 -21.81 9.72 14.75
N ASP A 358 -21.32 9.39 15.93
CA ASP A 358 -21.16 10.31 17.06
C ASP A 358 -19.69 10.62 17.38
N MET A 359 -18.75 10.04 16.63
CA MET A 359 -17.31 10.15 16.85
C MET A 359 -16.92 9.79 18.28
N ALA A 360 -17.39 8.64 18.76
CA ALA A 360 -17.06 8.12 20.07
C ALA A 360 -16.05 6.96 19.98
N GLU A 361 -15.00 7.01 20.79
CA GLU A 361 -14.14 5.85 21.00
C GLU A 361 -14.89 4.83 21.85
N VAL A 362 -15.22 3.68 21.26
CA VAL A 362 -16.02 2.65 21.95
C VAL A 362 -15.17 1.51 22.50
N GLN A 363 -13.94 1.40 22.02
CA GLN A 363 -12.98 0.40 22.50
C GLN A 363 -11.54 0.80 22.22
N GLU A 364 -10.66 0.55 23.18
CA GLU A 364 -9.21 0.57 23.00
C GLU A 364 -8.63 -0.76 23.50
N LEU A 365 -7.77 -1.40 22.68
CA LEU A 365 -7.13 -2.67 23.01
C LEU A 365 -5.61 -2.56 22.90
N PRO A 366 -4.85 -3.23 23.77
CA PRO A 366 -3.40 -3.30 23.61
C PRO A 366 -3.00 -4.12 22.39
N THR A 367 -1.95 -3.66 21.72
CA THR A 367 -1.28 -4.36 20.63
C THR A 367 0.17 -4.71 21.01
N ALA A 368 0.87 -5.40 20.12
CA ALA A 368 2.31 -5.47 20.18
C ALA A 368 2.97 -4.09 19.96
N TYR A 369 4.29 -4.03 20.13
CA TYR A 369 5.05 -2.78 20.19
C TYR A 369 4.91 -1.93 18.93
N HIS A 370 4.52 -0.67 19.11
CA HIS A 370 4.42 0.36 18.07
C HIS A 370 3.61 -0.06 16.84
N PRO A 371 2.28 -0.22 16.95
CA PRO A 371 1.42 -0.52 15.80
C PRO A 371 1.49 0.63 14.79
N ILE A 372 1.68 0.31 13.52
CA ILE A 372 2.03 1.30 12.50
C ILE A 372 1.17 1.23 11.24
N GLY A 373 0.73 0.04 10.85
CA GLY A 373 -0.17 -0.23 9.74
C GLY A 373 -1.46 -0.88 10.22
N ILE A 374 -2.57 -0.60 9.56
CA ILE A 374 -3.87 -1.22 9.83
C ILE A 374 -4.67 -1.31 8.55
N THR A 375 -5.44 -2.39 8.40
CA THR A 375 -6.40 -2.54 7.33
C THR A 375 -7.62 -3.33 7.80
N TYR A 376 -8.79 -2.94 7.32
CA TYR A 376 -10.03 -3.69 7.46
C TYR A 376 -10.22 -4.57 6.22
N ASP A 377 -10.20 -5.87 6.39
CA ASP A 377 -10.48 -6.80 5.30
C ASP A 377 -11.99 -6.87 5.04
N ARG A 378 -12.41 -6.27 3.94
CA ARG A 378 -13.82 -6.19 3.52
C ARG A 378 -14.43 -7.54 3.18
N GLY A 379 -13.60 -8.55 2.90
CA GLY A 379 -14.05 -9.91 2.62
C GLY A 379 -14.44 -10.69 3.87
N THR A 380 -13.76 -10.45 4.98
CA THR A 380 -13.92 -11.23 6.22
C THR A 380 -14.44 -10.43 7.41
N GLY A 381 -14.37 -9.10 7.40
CA GLY A 381 -14.66 -8.25 8.55
C GLY A 381 -13.52 -8.22 9.59
N ARG A 382 -12.36 -8.76 9.27
CA ARG A 382 -11.20 -8.77 10.16
C ARG A 382 -10.40 -7.47 10.05
N VAL A 383 -9.82 -7.08 11.18
CA VAL A 383 -8.89 -5.96 11.26
C VAL A 383 -7.48 -6.50 11.47
N TRP A 384 -6.58 -6.11 10.59
CA TRP A 384 -5.18 -6.52 10.63
C TRP A 384 -4.32 -5.34 11.06
N VAL A 385 -3.45 -5.58 12.03
CA VAL A 385 -2.54 -4.58 12.60
C VAL A 385 -1.11 -5.03 12.43
N ALA A 386 -0.30 -4.23 11.75
CA ALA A 386 1.13 -4.43 11.62
C ALA A 386 1.85 -3.63 12.72
N CYS A 387 2.72 -4.31 13.49
CA CYS A 387 3.48 -3.72 14.56
C CYS A 387 4.97 -3.62 14.20
N TYR A 388 5.60 -2.51 14.59
CA TYR A 388 6.99 -2.21 14.27
C TYR A 388 7.98 -3.22 14.90
N GLY A 389 7.54 -3.92 15.94
CA GLY A 389 8.27 -5.02 16.58
C GLY A 389 8.42 -6.27 15.72
N GLY A 390 7.65 -6.38 14.62
CA GLY A 390 7.69 -7.54 13.71
C GLY A 390 6.46 -8.43 13.80
N GLU A 391 5.51 -8.12 14.68
CA GLU A 391 4.28 -8.87 14.82
C GLU A 391 3.18 -8.31 13.90
N ILE A 392 2.29 -9.20 13.46
CA ILE A 392 1.03 -8.86 12.80
C ILE A 392 -0.09 -9.46 13.63
N GLU A 393 -1.03 -8.63 14.05
CA GLU A 393 -2.16 -9.04 14.87
C GLU A 393 -3.46 -8.99 14.07
N ILE A 394 -4.30 -10.02 14.23
CA ILE A 394 -5.61 -10.13 13.58
C ILE A 394 -6.67 -10.03 14.66
N PHE A 395 -7.62 -9.15 14.44
CA PHE A 395 -8.81 -8.99 15.29
C PHE A 395 -10.06 -9.32 14.48
N ASP A 396 -11.05 -9.91 15.15
CA ASP A 396 -12.38 -10.13 14.61
C ASP A 396 -13.31 -9.01 15.06
N ASP A 397 -14.10 -8.47 14.14
CA ASP A 397 -15.14 -7.47 14.41
C ASP A 397 -16.50 -7.98 13.92
N ARG A 398 -16.87 -9.18 14.36
CA ARG A 398 -18.13 -9.87 14.02
C ARG A 398 -18.96 -10.17 15.26
#